data_4bff86fdc5bbd2708dd4a0144a36713b
#
_entry.id   4bff86fdc5bbd2708dd4a0144a36713b
#
_cell.length_a   1.000
_cell.length_b   1.000
_cell.length_c   1.000
_cell.angle_alpha   90.00
_cell.angle_beta   90.00
_cell.angle_gamma   90.00
#
_symmetry.space_group_name_H-M   'P 1'
#
loop_
_entity.id
_entity.type
_entity.pdbx_description
1 polymer ?
#
loop_
_entity_poly.entity_id
_entity_poly.type
_entity_poly.pdbx_seq_one_letter_code
_entity_poly.pdbx_strand_id
1 'polypeptide(L)'
;AIADVAEYVEIDYQKVDQSLIGRGTTVKGVVITPVGSSDPIEVDEVVLYDFDRKNDIPTRLDFALKGISLDLATLNENGANLTELGYEGDLSGDFATEYEYEADEQTMRLKKIELGAEDVGTFEMNLDLANVTLDDEAIANFPFSLLGAAFQNGKITYDDDSFFERILETGAAAEGITVDEAKQSLIASLEEGTGDEALPAEFVAEMKDFINDPDSFSLTFAPDEPVPFINLTQLSSPEDFIELLNVRFES
;
A
#
# COMPACT_ATOMS: atom_id res chain seq x y z
N ALA A 1 5.57 2.84 -25.33
CA ALA A 1 4.89 2.56 -24.04
C ALA A 1 3.59 1.75 -24.22
N ILE A 2 2.56 2.24 -24.97
CA ILE A 2 1.30 1.46 -25.12
C ILE A 2 1.50 0.17 -25.94
N ALA A 3 2.39 0.18 -26.93
CA ALA A 3 2.70 -1.01 -27.73
C ALA A 3 3.40 -2.11 -26.92
N ASP A 4 4.16 -1.73 -25.92
CA ASP A 4 4.93 -2.67 -25.08
C ASP A 4 4.03 -3.33 -24.03
N VAL A 5 3.01 -2.62 -23.54
CA VAL A 5 2.00 -3.16 -22.61
C VAL A 5 1.09 -4.18 -23.31
N ALA A 6 0.77 -3.98 -24.59
CA ALA A 6 -0.06 -4.91 -25.38
C ALA A 6 0.58 -6.29 -25.59
N GLU A 7 1.87 -6.46 -25.30
CA GLU A 7 2.54 -7.76 -25.30
C GLU A 7 2.20 -8.60 -24.05
N TYR A 8 1.78 -7.94 -22.96
CA TYR A 8 1.52 -8.57 -21.67
C TYR A 8 0.05 -8.62 -21.28
N VAL A 9 -0.77 -7.69 -21.77
CA VAL A 9 -2.19 -7.61 -21.44
C VAL A 9 -3.05 -7.21 -22.64
N GLU A 10 -4.26 -7.76 -22.72
CA GLU A 10 -5.33 -7.28 -23.58
C GLU A 10 -6.24 -6.38 -22.76
N ILE A 11 -6.62 -5.20 -23.29
CA ILE A 11 -7.46 -4.23 -22.61
C ILE A 11 -8.68 -3.92 -23.49
N ASP A 12 -9.87 -4.24 -22.97
CA ASP A 12 -11.15 -3.84 -23.53
C ASP A 12 -11.79 -2.77 -22.64
N TYR A 13 -12.62 -1.91 -23.22
CA TYR A 13 -13.37 -0.89 -22.47
C TYR A 13 -14.67 -0.51 -23.16
N GLN A 14 -15.64 -0.03 -22.36
CA GLN A 14 -16.95 0.35 -22.88
C GLN A 14 -17.00 1.79 -23.37
N LYS A 15 -16.39 2.74 -22.64
CA LYS A 15 -16.54 4.17 -22.92
C LYS A 15 -15.35 4.99 -22.42
N VAL A 16 -15.03 6.05 -23.16
CA VAL A 16 -14.08 7.09 -22.72
C VAL A 16 -14.82 8.41 -22.57
N ASP A 17 -14.75 8.99 -21.37
CA ASP A 17 -15.30 10.30 -21.02
C ASP A 17 -14.15 11.29 -20.75
N GLN A 18 -14.21 12.48 -21.36
CA GLN A 18 -13.29 13.57 -21.03
C GLN A 18 -14.04 14.60 -20.18
N SER A 19 -13.48 14.92 -19.02
CA SER A 19 -14.03 15.97 -18.20
C SER A 19 -13.75 17.35 -18.80
N LEU A 20 -14.80 18.12 -19.08
CA LEU A 20 -14.70 19.50 -19.56
C LEU A 20 -14.44 20.50 -18.41
N ILE A 21 -14.68 20.12 -17.16
CA ILE A 21 -14.63 21.00 -15.97
C ILE A 21 -13.58 20.51 -14.97
N GLY A 22 -13.26 19.20 -14.96
CA GLY A 22 -12.22 18.58 -14.16
C GLY A 22 -11.00 18.22 -15.02
N ARG A 23 -9.83 18.22 -14.45
CA ARG A 23 -8.64 17.68 -15.13
C ARG A 23 -8.77 16.16 -15.14
N GLY A 24 -8.73 15.54 -16.32
CA GLY A 24 -8.63 14.10 -16.41
C GLY A 24 -9.42 13.45 -17.54
N THR A 25 -9.09 12.21 -17.80
CA THR A 25 -9.78 11.30 -18.72
C THR A 25 -10.27 10.11 -17.91
N THR A 26 -11.56 9.77 -18.05
CA THR A 26 -12.12 8.57 -17.41
C THR A 26 -12.44 7.53 -18.48
N VAL A 27 -11.98 6.31 -18.28
CA VAL A 27 -12.32 5.13 -19.08
C VAL A 27 -13.19 4.22 -18.21
N LYS A 28 -14.35 3.83 -18.73
CA LYS A 28 -15.35 3.04 -17.99
C LYS A 28 -15.49 1.63 -18.51
N GLY A 29 -15.79 0.70 -17.59
CA GLY A 29 -16.01 -0.70 -17.89
C GLY A 29 -14.78 -1.32 -18.54
N VAL A 30 -13.65 -1.20 -17.86
CA VAL A 30 -12.36 -1.69 -18.35
C VAL A 30 -12.20 -3.15 -17.94
N VAL A 31 -11.79 -3.97 -18.90
CA VAL A 31 -11.46 -5.38 -18.70
C VAL A 31 -10.01 -5.58 -19.09
N ILE A 32 -9.19 -6.03 -18.16
CA ILE A 32 -7.76 -6.26 -18.35
C ILE A 32 -7.53 -7.78 -18.30
N THR A 33 -7.11 -8.37 -19.41
CA THR A 33 -6.83 -9.80 -19.49
C THR A 33 -5.33 -10.01 -19.67
N PRO A 34 -4.60 -10.57 -18.68
CA PRO A 34 -3.20 -10.93 -18.85
C PRO A 34 -3.03 -11.95 -19.99
N VAL A 35 -2.03 -11.75 -20.85
CA VAL A 35 -1.76 -12.68 -21.97
C VAL A 35 -1.44 -14.05 -21.42
N GLY A 36 -2.21 -15.06 -21.86
CA GLY A 36 -2.08 -16.45 -21.38
C GLY A 36 -2.90 -16.78 -20.13
N SER A 37 -3.63 -15.82 -19.55
CA SER A 37 -4.64 -16.05 -18.51
C SER A 37 -6.05 -16.13 -19.12
N SER A 38 -6.93 -16.89 -18.45
CA SER A 38 -8.37 -16.90 -18.72
C SER A 38 -9.15 -16.01 -17.77
N ASP A 39 -8.49 -15.41 -16.78
CA ASP A 39 -9.12 -14.70 -15.67
C ASP A 39 -8.93 -13.18 -15.86
N PRO A 40 -9.96 -12.48 -16.39
CA PRO A 40 -9.92 -11.04 -16.58
C PRO A 40 -10.05 -10.33 -15.23
N ILE A 41 -9.43 -9.14 -15.14
CA ILE A 41 -9.63 -8.19 -14.06
C ILE A 41 -10.61 -7.13 -14.58
N GLU A 42 -11.75 -7.01 -13.91
CA GLU A 42 -12.76 -6.00 -14.22
C GLU A 42 -12.54 -4.76 -13.37
N VAL A 43 -12.63 -3.58 -13.98
CA VAL A 43 -12.47 -2.27 -13.32
C VAL A 43 -13.59 -1.34 -13.82
N ASP A 44 -14.36 -0.80 -12.90
CA ASP A 44 -15.48 0.09 -13.24
C ASP A 44 -15.00 1.36 -13.92
N GLU A 45 -13.99 2.01 -13.35
CA GLU A 45 -13.45 3.26 -13.87
C GLU A 45 -11.91 3.32 -13.73
N VAL A 46 -11.24 3.70 -14.80
CA VAL A 46 -9.85 4.14 -14.81
C VAL A 46 -9.83 5.63 -15.01
N VAL A 47 -9.33 6.40 -14.04
CA VAL A 47 -9.29 7.86 -14.08
C VAL A 47 -7.85 8.32 -14.16
N LEU A 48 -7.49 9.01 -15.23
CA LEU A 48 -6.19 9.64 -15.40
C LEU A 48 -6.34 11.15 -15.15
N TYR A 49 -5.83 11.63 -14.01
CA TYR A 49 -5.92 13.04 -13.60
C TYR A 49 -4.81 13.90 -14.19
N ASP A 50 -3.56 13.43 -14.12
CA ASP A 50 -2.40 14.08 -14.73
C ASP A 50 -1.41 13.03 -15.26
N PHE A 51 -0.73 13.38 -16.34
CA PHE A 51 0.27 12.51 -16.96
C PHE A 51 1.25 13.34 -17.78
N ASP A 52 2.54 13.14 -17.54
CA ASP A 52 3.58 13.74 -18.38
C ASP A 52 3.64 13.03 -19.74
N ARG A 53 3.35 13.79 -20.79
CA ARG A 53 3.35 13.30 -22.18
C ARG A 53 4.61 13.68 -22.96
N LYS A 54 5.58 14.34 -22.32
CA LYS A 54 6.74 14.89 -23.00
C LYS A 54 7.96 13.99 -22.92
N ASN A 55 8.06 13.26 -21.82
CA ASN A 55 9.17 12.36 -21.56
C ASN A 55 8.76 10.91 -21.84
N ASP A 56 9.69 10.09 -22.30
CA ASP A 56 9.46 8.67 -22.55
C ASP A 56 9.07 7.94 -21.25
N ILE A 57 9.75 8.28 -20.15
CA ILE A 57 9.36 7.91 -18.80
C ILE A 57 8.70 9.13 -18.16
N PRO A 58 7.42 9.04 -17.80
CA PRO A 58 6.71 10.15 -17.21
C PRO A 58 7.36 10.63 -15.90
N THR A 59 7.57 11.93 -15.79
CA THR A 59 8.03 12.55 -14.53
C THR A 59 6.89 12.90 -13.58
N ARG A 60 5.65 12.81 -14.05
CA ARG A 60 4.42 12.98 -13.24
C ARG A 60 3.37 12.01 -13.71
N LEU A 61 2.71 11.42 -12.75
CA LEU A 61 1.56 10.56 -12.97
C LEU A 61 0.59 10.73 -11.80
N ASP A 62 -0.69 10.84 -12.12
CA ASP A 62 -1.80 10.83 -11.16
C ASP A 62 -2.94 10.04 -11.78
N PHE A 63 -3.23 8.86 -11.25
CA PHE A 63 -4.33 8.03 -11.73
C PHE A 63 -4.97 7.21 -10.64
N ALA A 64 -6.21 6.76 -10.90
CA ALA A 64 -6.94 5.85 -10.04
C ALA A 64 -7.64 4.76 -10.85
N LEU A 65 -7.73 3.58 -10.26
CA LEU A 65 -8.58 2.46 -10.63
C LEU A 65 -9.68 2.36 -9.59
N LYS A 66 -10.95 2.34 -9.99
CA LYS A 66 -12.08 2.28 -9.08
C LYS A 66 -12.98 1.11 -9.40
N GLY A 67 -13.48 0.46 -8.37
CA GLY A 67 -14.34 -0.71 -8.51
C GLY A 67 -13.59 -1.86 -9.18
N ILE A 68 -12.41 -2.20 -8.70
CA ILE A 68 -11.67 -3.39 -9.15
C ILE A 68 -12.39 -4.60 -8.58
N SER A 69 -12.89 -5.50 -9.43
CA SER A 69 -13.46 -6.76 -8.98
C SER A 69 -12.36 -7.70 -8.49
N LEU A 70 -12.42 -8.04 -7.22
CA LEU A 70 -11.46 -8.90 -6.53
C LEU A 70 -12.12 -10.24 -6.22
N ASP A 71 -11.82 -11.27 -7.01
CA ASP A 71 -12.31 -12.63 -6.76
C ASP A 71 -11.65 -13.21 -5.49
N LEU A 72 -12.49 -13.48 -4.48
CA LEU A 72 -12.05 -14.02 -3.20
C LEU A 72 -11.35 -15.38 -3.31
N ALA A 73 -11.74 -16.23 -4.27
CA ALA A 73 -11.08 -17.51 -4.46
C ALA A 73 -9.62 -17.31 -4.89
N THR A 74 -9.39 -16.40 -5.84
CA THR A 74 -8.04 -16.03 -6.30
C THR A 74 -7.22 -15.39 -5.20
N LEU A 75 -7.81 -14.49 -4.38
CA LEU A 75 -7.14 -13.87 -3.24
C LEU A 75 -6.71 -14.91 -2.20
N ASN A 76 -7.59 -15.86 -1.87
CA ASN A 76 -7.29 -16.92 -0.92
C ASN A 76 -6.21 -17.89 -1.44
N GLU A 77 -6.21 -18.24 -2.73
CA GLU A 77 -5.13 -19.04 -3.35
C GLU A 77 -3.77 -18.34 -3.23
N ASN A 78 -3.75 -17.01 -3.26
CA ASN A 78 -2.56 -16.20 -3.05
C ASN A 78 -2.21 -15.93 -1.57
N GLY A 79 -2.95 -16.54 -0.63
CA GLY A 79 -2.63 -16.54 0.80
C GLY A 79 -3.32 -15.44 1.63
N ALA A 80 -4.30 -14.73 1.08
CA ALA A 80 -5.01 -13.69 1.81
C ALA A 80 -5.95 -14.23 2.90
N ASN A 81 -6.46 -15.49 2.74
CA ASN A 81 -7.35 -16.19 3.69
C ASN A 81 -8.61 -15.40 4.14
N LEU A 82 -9.08 -14.49 3.28
CA LEU A 82 -10.20 -13.59 3.62
C LEU A 82 -11.52 -14.36 3.91
N THR A 83 -11.71 -15.51 3.28
CA THR A 83 -12.88 -16.36 3.57
C THR A 83 -12.85 -16.90 5.01
N GLU A 84 -11.68 -17.19 5.57
CA GLU A 84 -11.55 -17.61 6.97
C GLU A 84 -11.91 -16.49 7.94
N LEU A 85 -11.72 -15.22 7.51
CA LEU A 85 -12.14 -14.02 8.23
C LEU A 85 -13.63 -13.69 8.03
N GLY A 86 -14.38 -14.53 7.30
CA GLY A 86 -15.82 -14.37 7.10
C GLY A 86 -16.21 -13.38 6.01
N TYR A 87 -15.31 -13.03 5.10
CA TYR A 87 -15.68 -12.31 3.88
C TYR A 87 -16.31 -13.27 2.87
N GLU A 88 -17.37 -12.83 2.20
CA GLU A 88 -18.13 -13.63 1.25
C GLU A 88 -18.33 -12.87 -0.07
N GLY A 89 -18.32 -13.58 -1.19
CA GLY A 89 -18.52 -13.01 -2.53
C GLY A 89 -17.26 -12.30 -3.05
N ASP A 90 -17.44 -11.58 -4.16
CA ASP A 90 -16.36 -10.76 -4.71
C ASP A 90 -16.27 -9.45 -3.95
N LEU A 91 -15.06 -8.97 -3.70
CA LEU A 91 -14.80 -7.67 -3.10
C LEU A 91 -14.64 -6.61 -4.19
N SER A 92 -15.01 -5.38 -3.86
CA SER A 92 -14.70 -4.21 -4.68
C SER A 92 -13.49 -3.49 -4.10
N GLY A 93 -12.48 -3.26 -4.92
CA GLY A 93 -11.26 -2.57 -4.50
C GLY A 93 -10.98 -1.32 -5.29
N ASP A 94 -10.28 -0.40 -4.69
CA ASP A 94 -9.78 0.82 -5.31
C ASP A 94 -8.25 0.88 -5.22
N PHE A 95 -7.62 1.44 -6.25
CA PHE A 95 -6.20 1.76 -6.25
C PHE A 95 -6.00 3.18 -6.77
N ALA A 96 -5.15 3.97 -6.11
CA ALA A 96 -4.73 5.26 -6.65
C ALA A 96 -3.24 5.49 -6.44
N THR A 97 -2.62 6.22 -7.35
CA THR A 97 -1.23 6.65 -7.19
C THR A 97 -1.00 8.03 -7.80
N GLU A 98 -0.21 8.82 -7.10
CA GLU A 98 0.31 10.10 -7.56
C GLU A 98 1.80 10.19 -7.27
N TYR A 99 2.62 10.50 -8.28
CA TYR A 99 4.03 10.79 -8.08
C TYR A 99 4.54 11.96 -8.93
N GLU A 100 5.61 12.58 -8.43
CA GLU A 100 6.42 13.57 -9.13
C GLU A 100 7.91 13.21 -9.01
N TYR A 101 8.65 13.37 -10.09
CA TYR A 101 10.09 13.16 -10.17
C TYR A 101 10.80 14.40 -10.71
N GLU A 102 11.77 14.89 -9.95
CA GLU A 102 12.63 16.03 -10.31
C GLU A 102 14.00 15.50 -10.71
N ALA A 103 14.24 15.40 -12.05
CA ALA A 103 15.43 14.77 -12.58
C ALA A 103 16.74 15.51 -12.23
N ASP A 104 16.69 16.84 -12.16
CA ASP A 104 17.87 17.67 -11.83
C ASP A 104 18.30 17.49 -10.36
N GLU A 105 17.37 17.20 -9.48
CA GLU A 105 17.59 16.99 -8.04
C GLU A 105 17.70 15.51 -7.68
N GLN A 106 17.35 14.62 -8.62
CA GLN A 106 17.22 13.17 -8.39
C GLN A 106 16.29 12.83 -7.22
N THR A 107 15.21 13.60 -7.08
CA THR A 107 14.21 13.38 -6.03
C THR A 107 12.93 12.83 -6.62
N MET A 108 12.31 11.90 -5.91
CA MET A 108 10.99 11.36 -6.23
C MET A 108 10.07 11.55 -5.03
N ARG A 109 8.92 12.14 -5.27
CA ARG A 109 7.85 12.25 -4.28
C ARG A 109 6.70 11.37 -4.72
N LEU A 110 6.49 10.27 -4.01
CA LEU A 110 5.28 9.48 -4.06
C LEU A 110 4.26 10.16 -3.15
N LYS A 111 3.41 11.01 -3.72
CA LYS A 111 2.44 11.79 -2.95
C LYS A 111 1.32 10.91 -2.43
N LYS A 112 1.00 9.85 -3.16
CA LYS A 112 -0.05 8.92 -2.83
C LYS A 112 0.21 7.56 -3.46
N ILE A 113 0.07 6.52 -2.66
CA ILE A 113 -0.25 5.16 -3.06
C ILE A 113 -1.39 4.74 -2.14
N GLU A 114 -2.55 4.47 -2.70
CA GLU A 114 -3.75 4.08 -1.95
C GLU A 114 -4.24 2.74 -2.45
N LEU A 115 -4.57 1.87 -1.52
CA LEU A 115 -5.20 0.57 -1.73
C LEU A 115 -6.39 0.47 -0.78
N GLY A 116 -7.58 0.40 -1.32
CA GLY A 116 -8.82 0.21 -0.56
C GLY A 116 -9.54 -1.05 -1.00
N ALA A 117 -10.24 -1.67 -0.08
CA ALA A 117 -11.22 -2.72 -0.38
C ALA A 117 -12.44 -2.49 0.51
N GLU A 118 -13.63 -2.49 -0.12
CA GLU A 118 -14.91 -2.24 0.54
C GLU A 118 -15.11 -3.26 1.68
N ASP A 119 -15.57 -2.77 2.84
CA ASP A 119 -15.75 -3.54 4.07
C ASP A 119 -14.46 -4.14 4.68
N VAL A 120 -13.28 -3.91 4.09
CA VAL A 120 -11.99 -4.40 4.62
C VAL A 120 -11.22 -3.28 5.28
N GLY A 121 -10.91 -2.23 4.52
CA GLY A 121 -10.18 -1.05 4.97
C GLY A 121 -9.39 -0.38 3.85
N THR A 122 -8.73 0.73 4.19
CA THR A 122 -7.95 1.53 3.26
C THR A 122 -6.53 1.74 3.78
N PHE A 123 -5.56 1.43 2.95
CA PHE A 123 -4.14 1.68 3.18
C PHE A 123 -3.69 2.83 2.28
N GLU A 124 -3.08 3.86 2.87
CA GLU A 124 -2.46 4.96 2.13
C GLU A 124 -1.00 5.12 2.53
N MET A 125 -0.14 5.40 1.56
CA MET A 125 1.28 5.65 1.76
C MET A 125 1.73 6.84 0.93
N ASN A 126 2.56 7.69 1.54
CA ASN A 126 3.35 8.69 0.83
C ASN A 126 4.83 8.57 1.22
N LEU A 127 5.73 8.89 0.28
CA LEU A 127 7.18 8.78 0.47
C LEU A 127 7.91 9.89 -0.30
N ASP A 128 8.90 10.50 0.34
CA ASP A 128 9.90 11.34 -0.33
C ASP A 128 11.24 10.60 -0.39
N LEU A 129 11.80 10.51 -1.59
CA LEU A 129 13.03 9.78 -1.88
C LEU A 129 14.06 10.71 -2.52
N ALA A 130 15.32 10.54 -2.15
CA ALA A 130 16.46 11.19 -2.76
C ALA A 130 17.36 10.18 -3.49
N ASN A 131 18.25 10.69 -4.35
CA ASN A 131 19.19 9.91 -5.16
C ASN A 131 18.49 8.85 -6.03
N VAL A 132 17.27 9.15 -6.48
CA VAL A 132 16.51 8.28 -7.38
C VAL A 132 17.01 8.50 -8.81
N THR A 133 17.32 7.41 -9.49
CA THR A 133 17.52 7.40 -10.94
C THR A 133 16.28 6.82 -11.59
N LEU A 134 15.69 7.54 -12.52
CA LEU A 134 14.49 7.10 -13.25
C LEU A 134 14.82 7.07 -14.75
N ASP A 135 15.34 5.93 -15.20
CA ASP A 135 15.66 5.65 -16.60
C ASP A 135 15.27 4.20 -16.96
N ASP A 136 15.43 3.82 -18.22
CA ASP A 136 15.07 2.48 -18.71
C ASP A 136 15.81 1.36 -17.98
N GLU A 137 17.07 1.60 -17.59
CA GLU A 137 17.90 0.62 -16.88
C GLU A 137 17.41 0.46 -15.43
N ALA A 138 17.06 1.56 -14.76
CA ALA A 138 16.52 1.54 -13.41
C ALA A 138 15.17 0.82 -13.36
N ILE A 139 14.30 1.05 -14.35
CA ILE A 139 13.00 0.36 -14.46
C ILE A 139 13.21 -1.14 -14.73
N ALA A 140 14.10 -1.51 -15.64
CA ALA A 140 14.38 -2.92 -15.95
C ALA A 140 15.00 -3.69 -14.77
N ASN A 141 15.70 -2.99 -13.87
CA ASN A 141 16.34 -3.57 -12.69
C ASN A 141 15.55 -3.35 -11.39
N PHE A 142 14.31 -2.89 -11.47
CA PHE A 142 13.46 -2.75 -10.28
C PHE A 142 13.23 -4.12 -9.60
N PRO A 143 13.30 -4.28 -8.26
CA PRO A 143 13.50 -3.20 -7.24
C PRO A 143 14.97 -2.90 -6.89
N PHE A 144 15.95 -3.56 -7.49
CA PHE A 144 17.37 -3.40 -7.13
C PHE A 144 17.91 -1.98 -7.39
N SER A 145 17.35 -1.26 -8.36
CA SER A 145 17.70 0.15 -8.63
C SER A 145 17.41 1.07 -7.44
N LEU A 146 16.47 0.71 -6.58
CA LEU A 146 16.16 1.47 -5.36
C LEU A 146 17.26 1.40 -4.29
N LEU A 147 18.16 0.42 -4.33
CA LEU A 147 19.23 0.31 -3.34
C LEU A 147 20.18 1.54 -3.36
N GLY A 148 20.25 2.25 -4.48
CA GLY A 148 20.99 3.51 -4.61
C GLY A 148 20.25 4.73 -4.09
N ALA A 149 18.95 4.64 -3.93
CA ALA A 149 18.11 5.71 -3.43
C ALA A 149 18.19 5.84 -1.90
N ALA A 150 17.77 6.98 -1.39
CA ALA A 150 17.69 7.23 0.04
C ALA A 150 16.28 7.68 0.43
N PHE A 151 15.78 7.14 1.51
CA PHE A 151 14.53 7.51 2.15
C PHE A 151 14.69 8.84 2.89
N GLN A 152 13.82 9.81 2.66
CA GLN A 152 13.84 11.12 3.31
C GLN A 152 12.76 11.26 4.38
N ASN A 153 11.53 10.99 4.02
CA ASN A 153 10.38 10.96 4.92
C ASN A 153 9.23 10.17 4.30
N GLY A 154 8.25 9.85 5.11
CA GLY A 154 7.03 9.20 4.63
C GLY A 154 6.00 9.04 5.72
N LYS A 155 4.81 8.69 5.30
CA LYS A 155 3.70 8.34 6.17
C LYS A 155 2.95 7.16 5.58
N ILE A 156 2.56 6.25 6.45
CA ILE A 156 1.61 5.18 6.18
C ILE A 156 0.39 5.45 7.03
N THR A 157 -0.80 5.35 6.46
CA THR A 157 -2.07 5.41 7.19
C THR A 157 -2.87 4.16 6.85
N TYR A 158 -3.54 3.61 7.81
CA TYR A 158 -4.49 2.53 7.64
C TYR A 158 -5.79 2.91 8.35
N ASP A 159 -6.90 2.86 7.60
CA ASP A 159 -8.26 3.02 8.11
C ASP A 159 -8.93 1.65 8.04
N ASP A 160 -9.37 1.12 9.20
CA ASP A 160 -9.98 -0.21 9.32
C ASP A 160 -11.50 -0.12 9.18
N ASP A 161 -12.06 -0.87 8.22
CA ASP A 161 -13.51 -0.99 8.11
C ASP A 161 -14.04 -2.22 8.87
N SER A 162 -13.27 -3.31 8.91
CA SER A 162 -13.60 -4.51 9.70
C SER A 162 -12.47 -5.55 9.77
N PHE A 163 -11.37 -5.33 9.08
CA PHE A 163 -10.35 -6.38 8.91
C PHE A 163 -9.69 -6.80 10.23
N PHE A 164 -9.29 -5.83 11.05
CA PHE A 164 -8.64 -6.12 12.31
C PHE A 164 -9.61 -6.73 13.32
N GLU A 165 -10.88 -6.24 13.36
CA GLU A 165 -11.91 -6.84 14.20
C GLU A 165 -12.15 -8.32 13.85
N ARG A 166 -12.25 -8.65 12.56
CA ARG A 166 -12.42 -10.03 12.08
C ARG A 166 -11.22 -10.92 12.38
N ILE A 167 -9.99 -10.39 12.31
CA ILE A 167 -8.78 -11.11 12.75
C ILE A 167 -8.90 -11.49 14.23
N LEU A 168 -9.30 -10.54 15.09
CA LEU A 168 -9.45 -10.79 16.52
C LEU A 168 -10.56 -11.80 16.81
N GLU A 169 -11.71 -11.68 16.15
CA GLU A 169 -12.83 -12.62 16.30
C GLU A 169 -12.45 -14.05 15.88
N THR A 170 -11.80 -14.18 14.72
CA THR A 170 -11.37 -15.46 14.18
C THR A 170 -10.30 -16.10 15.07
N GLY A 171 -9.33 -15.32 15.51
CA GLY A 171 -8.28 -15.79 16.43
C GLY A 171 -8.85 -16.23 17.77
N ALA A 172 -9.73 -15.42 18.36
CA ALA A 172 -10.41 -15.76 19.62
C ALA A 172 -11.23 -17.05 19.51
N ALA A 173 -11.98 -17.20 18.42
CA ALA A 173 -12.77 -18.41 18.16
C ALA A 173 -11.88 -19.66 18.01
N ALA A 174 -10.75 -19.55 17.32
CA ALA A 174 -9.79 -20.65 17.15
C ALA A 174 -9.17 -21.11 18.48
N GLU A 175 -8.94 -20.19 19.40
CA GLU A 175 -8.39 -20.46 20.73
C GLU A 175 -9.47 -20.80 21.76
N GLY A 176 -10.76 -20.59 21.45
CA GLY A 176 -11.88 -20.84 22.35
C GLY A 176 -11.97 -19.82 23.51
N ILE A 177 -11.52 -18.60 23.28
CA ILE A 177 -11.54 -17.47 24.20
C ILE A 177 -12.46 -16.36 23.69
N THR A 178 -12.70 -15.35 24.51
CA THR A 178 -13.44 -14.15 24.08
C THR A 178 -12.54 -13.17 23.34
N VAL A 179 -13.13 -12.27 22.52
CA VAL A 179 -12.39 -11.19 21.83
C VAL A 179 -11.65 -10.30 22.83
N ASP A 180 -12.25 -10.01 23.99
CA ASP A 180 -11.61 -9.24 25.05
C ASP A 180 -10.36 -9.96 25.63
N GLU A 181 -10.43 -11.28 25.78
CA GLU A 181 -9.27 -12.08 26.22
C GLU A 181 -8.18 -12.12 25.13
N ALA A 182 -8.54 -12.18 23.85
CA ALA A 182 -7.61 -12.10 22.73
C ALA A 182 -6.90 -10.73 22.69
N LYS A 183 -7.65 -9.63 22.82
CA LYS A 183 -7.09 -8.27 22.94
C LYS A 183 -6.09 -8.16 24.09
N GLN A 184 -6.46 -8.66 25.29
CA GLN A 184 -5.60 -8.65 26.45
C GLN A 184 -4.33 -9.48 26.27
N SER A 185 -4.44 -10.65 25.62
CA SER A 185 -3.28 -11.49 25.30
C SER A 185 -2.33 -10.80 24.34
N LEU A 186 -2.86 -10.14 23.30
CA LEU A 186 -2.07 -9.38 22.33
C LEU A 186 -1.34 -8.19 23.00
N ILE A 187 -2.05 -7.44 23.85
CA ILE A 187 -1.49 -6.33 24.63
C ILE A 187 -0.39 -6.83 25.58
N ALA A 188 -0.62 -7.94 26.30
CA ALA A 188 0.39 -8.53 27.18
C ALA A 188 1.65 -8.94 26.40
N SER A 189 1.50 -9.51 25.22
CA SER A 189 2.62 -9.88 24.35
C SER A 189 3.43 -8.66 23.89
N LEU A 190 2.75 -7.53 23.61
CA LEU A 190 3.43 -6.26 23.28
C LEU A 190 4.21 -5.69 24.48
N GLU A 191 3.66 -5.80 25.70
CA GLU A 191 4.30 -5.32 26.93
C GLU A 191 5.49 -6.16 27.35
N GLU A 192 5.42 -7.48 27.17
CA GLU A 192 6.50 -8.39 27.50
C GLU A 192 7.70 -8.23 26.56
N GLY A 193 7.45 -7.71 25.34
CA GLY A 193 8.47 -7.59 24.30
C GLY A 193 8.98 -8.96 23.83
N THR A 194 9.81 -8.95 22.80
CA THR A 194 10.53 -10.15 22.34
C THR A 194 11.99 -10.11 22.80
N GLY A 195 12.24 -10.29 24.11
CA GLY A 195 13.61 -10.33 24.66
C GLY A 195 14.23 -8.95 24.96
N ASP A 196 15.51 -8.76 24.62
CA ASP A 196 16.25 -7.52 24.89
C ASP A 196 15.85 -6.34 23.97
N GLU A 197 14.85 -6.53 23.09
CA GLU A 197 14.40 -5.57 22.06
C GLU A 197 12.99 -5.07 22.38
N ALA A 198 12.86 -4.26 23.42
CA ALA A 198 11.57 -3.68 23.82
C ALA A 198 11.23 -2.48 22.92
N LEU A 199 10.01 -2.46 22.35
CA LEU A 199 9.50 -1.29 21.62
C LEU A 199 9.44 -0.07 22.54
N PRO A 200 9.60 1.17 22.00
CA PRO A 200 9.43 2.39 22.78
C PRO A 200 8.07 2.44 23.46
N ALA A 201 8.03 2.90 24.73
CA ALA A 201 6.81 2.89 25.53
C ALA A 201 5.66 3.69 24.89
N GLU A 202 5.98 4.78 24.20
CA GLU A 202 4.98 5.58 23.46
C GLU A 202 4.39 4.78 22.30
N PHE A 203 5.21 4.03 21.56
CA PHE A 203 4.76 3.18 20.47
C PHE A 203 3.83 2.07 20.97
N VAL A 204 4.19 1.42 22.08
CA VAL A 204 3.35 0.40 22.73
C VAL A 204 2.02 0.98 23.21
N ALA A 205 2.01 2.22 23.73
CA ALA A 205 0.79 2.87 24.21
C ALA A 205 -0.22 3.09 23.06
N GLU A 206 0.21 3.66 21.95
CA GLU A 206 -0.63 3.91 20.76
C GLU A 206 -1.11 2.58 20.13
N MET A 207 -0.24 1.56 20.06
CA MET A 207 -0.66 0.23 19.58
C MET A 207 -1.75 -0.39 20.46
N LYS A 208 -1.71 -0.17 21.77
CA LYS A 208 -2.78 -0.63 22.68
C LYS A 208 -4.09 0.09 22.43
N ASP A 209 -4.03 1.40 22.16
CA ASP A 209 -5.21 2.18 21.87
C ASP A 209 -5.87 1.66 20.60
N PHE A 210 -5.11 1.42 19.54
CA PHE A 210 -5.60 0.78 18.31
C PHE A 210 -6.16 -0.64 18.55
N ILE A 211 -5.51 -1.50 19.33
CA ILE A 211 -6.02 -2.85 19.62
C ILE A 211 -7.37 -2.79 20.36
N ASN A 212 -7.55 -1.83 21.25
CA ASN A 212 -8.79 -1.68 22.00
C ASN A 212 -9.94 -1.14 21.15
N ASP A 213 -9.64 -0.19 20.25
CA ASP A 213 -10.61 0.46 19.35
C ASP A 213 -10.01 0.59 17.95
N PRO A 214 -10.07 -0.49 17.15
CA PRO A 214 -9.43 -0.51 15.83
C PRO A 214 -10.23 0.31 14.81
N ASP A 215 -9.92 1.60 14.71
CA ASP A 215 -10.50 2.52 13.73
C ASP A 215 -9.44 2.89 12.67
N SER A 216 -8.36 3.54 13.11
CA SER A 216 -7.28 3.91 12.21
C SER A 216 -5.94 3.98 12.92
N PHE A 217 -4.85 3.89 12.18
CA PHE A 217 -3.53 4.25 12.66
C PHE A 217 -2.67 4.93 11.59
N SER A 218 -1.65 5.64 12.03
CA SER A 218 -0.62 6.14 11.14
C SER A 218 0.79 5.87 11.66
N LEU A 219 1.71 5.59 10.72
CA LEU A 219 3.14 5.51 10.93
C LEU A 219 3.81 6.66 10.20
N THR A 220 4.45 7.55 10.92
CA THR A 220 5.24 8.64 10.34
C THR A 220 6.73 8.30 10.46
N PHE A 221 7.46 8.49 9.38
CA PHE A 221 8.90 8.24 9.26
C PHE A 221 9.58 9.57 8.93
N ALA A 222 10.42 10.07 9.82
CA ALA A 222 11.07 11.37 9.68
C ALA A 222 12.52 11.33 10.19
N PRO A 223 13.43 10.61 9.53
CA PRO A 223 14.82 10.56 9.93
C PRO A 223 15.48 11.95 9.84
N ASP A 224 16.48 12.21 10.68
CA ASP A 224 17.19 13.49 10.71
C ASP A 224 17.97 13.77 9.40
N GLU A 225 18.45 12.73 8.74
CA GLU A 225 19.14 12.78 7.45
C GLU A 225 18.60 11.69 6.52
N PRO A 226 18.68 11.85 5.17
CA PRO A 226 18.25 10.82 4.23
C PRO A 226 18.97 9.48 4.48
N VAL A 227 18.21 8.41 4.60
CA VAL A 227 18.71 7.06 4.91
C VAL A 227 18.77 6.23 3.63
N PRO A 228 20.00 5.83 3.15
CA PRO A 228 20.12 4.94 2.00
C PRO A 228 19.38 3.60 2.23
N PHE A 229 18.63 3.14 1.23
CA PHE A 229 17.90 1.86 1.36
C PHE A 229 18.80 0.68 1.70
N ILE A 230 20.05 0.70 1.24
CA ILE A 230 21.03 -0.35 1.58
C ILE A 230 21.27 -0.45 3.10
N ASN A 231 21.15 0.66 3.84
CA ASN A 231 21.31 0.65 5.30
C ASN A 231 20.15 -0.07 5.99
N LEU A 232 18.93 0.04 5.43
CA LEU A 232 17.75 -0.65 5.97
C LEU A 232 17.89 -2.18 5.89
N THR A 233 18.61 -2.70 4.90
CA THR A 233 18.85 -4.14 4.75
C THR A 233 19.82 -4.70 5.80
N GLN A 234 20.49 -3.85 6.57
CA GLN A 234 21.47 -4.22 7.58
C GLN A 234 20.91 -4.17 9.00
N LEU A 235 19.68 -3.66 9.15
CA LEU A 235 19.02 -3.59 10.46
C LEU A 235 18.62 -5.01 10.90
N SER A 236 18.82 -5.29 12.16
CA SER A 236 18.57 -6.61 12.75
C SER A 236 17.45 -6.61 13.79
N SER A 237 17.02 -5.42 14.23
CA SER A 237 15.95 -5.29 15.22
C SER A 237 14.89 -4.26 14.82
N PRO A 238 13.65 -4.39 15.29
CA PRO A 238 12.62 -3.37 15.14
C PRO A 238 13.00 -2.03 15.79
N GLU A 239 13.72 -2.07 16.93
CA GLU A 239 14.18 -0.88 17.65
C GLU A 239 15.15 -0.06 16.81
N ASP A 240 16.16 -0.70 16.18
CA ASP A 240 17.10 -0.04 15.27
C ASP A 240 16.35 0.65 14.11
N PHE A 241 15.30 0.02 13.60
CA PHE A 241 14.47 0.57 12.53
C PHE A 241 13.68 1.80 13.00
N ILE A 242 13.06 1.71 14.18
CA ILE A 242 12.30 2.82 14.78
C ILE A 242 13.23 4.00 15.06
N GLU A 243 14.42 3.76 15.62
CA GLU A 243 15.39 4.81 15.93
C GLU A 243 15.95 5.45 14.64
N LEU A 244 16.42 4.64 13.68
CA LEU A 244 17.03 5.13 12.45
C LEU A 244 16.07 5.99 11.62
N LEU A 245 14.81 5.58 11.52
CA LEU A 245 13.80 6.28 10.73
C LEU A 245 12.97 7.26 11.56
N ASN A 246 13.24 7.41 12.86
CA ASN A 246 12.47 8.23 13.78
C ASN A 246 10.96 7.96 13.63
N VAL A 247 10.58 6.69 13.75
CA VAL A 247 9.20 6.24 13.53
C VAL A 247 8.31 6.67 14.67
N ARG A 248 7.14 7.21 14.33
CA ARG A 248 6.06 7.52 15.28
C ARG A 248 4.82 6.76 14.86
N PHE A 249 4.18 6.16 15.81
CA PHE A 249 2.88 5.52 15.67
C PHE A 249 1.83 6.40 16.36
N GLU A 250 0.69 6.62 15.71
CA GLU A 250 -0.45 7.38 16.22
C GLU A 250 -1.73 6.60 15.85
N SER A 251 -2.63 6.41 16.79
CA SER A 251 -3.92 5.75 16.61
C SER A 251 -5.08 6.69 16.90
#